data_6a9dbed9a13764bff84f221b315707f7
#
_entry.id   6a9dbed9a13764bff84f221b315707f7
#
_cell.length_a   1.000
_cell.length_b   1.000
_cell.length_c   1.000
_cell.angle_alpha   90.00
_cell.angle_beta   90.00
_cell.angle_gamma   90.00
#
_symmetry.space_group_name_H-M   'P 1'
#
loop_
_entity.id
_entity.type
_entity.pdbx_description
1 polymer ?
#
loop_
_entity_poly.entity_id
_entity_poly.type
_entity_poly.pdbx_seq_one_letter_code
_entity_poly.pdbx_strand_id
1 'polypeptide(L)'
;MTKLAIGIDLHRCIGCNTCALACKMQNNVPDGMLWNRVLTEGCERFDSAEGTYPNLSRTYLPLACQHCENPACERVCPTGATYKDDKGRVEIDYDKCIGCRMCMAACPYNARTFNWNDPVRATGASYGDARVPERARGVMEKCTLCKERTDEGDEPMCVRCCPADARIFGDLDDPDCELVKEIAATHAAPIAGDLTKSKVYYVR
;
A
#
# COMPACT_ATOMS: atom_id res chain seq x y z
N MET A 1 5.35 -2.99 -21.29
CA MET A 1 5.86 -2.33 -20.06
C MET A 1 5.22 -3.05 -18.90
N THR A 2 5.98 -3.39 -17.89
CA THR A 2 5.45 -4.09 -16.70
C THR A 2 4.58 -3.15 -15.87
N LYS A 3 3.38 -3.59 -15.48
CA LYS A 3 2.46 -2.82 -14.62
C LYS A 3 2.12 -3.60 -13.36
N LEU A 4 2.99 -3.51 -12.38
CA LEU A 4 2.82 -4.22 -11.12
C LEU A 4 1.57 -3.75 -10.36
N ALA A 5 0.78 -4.71 -9.87
CA ALA A 5 -0.49 -4.49 -9.19
C ALA A 5 -0.74 -5.50 -8.07
N ILE A 6 -1.71 -5.19 -7.21
CA ILE A 6 -2.16 -6.09 -6.13
C ILE A 6 -3.67 -6.27 -6.23
N GLY A 7 -4.14 -7.52 -6.12
CA GLY A 7 -5.52 -7.88 -5.84
C GLY A 7 -5.71 -8.14 -4.34
N ILE A 8 -6.86 -7.77 -3.81
CA ILE A 8 -7.23 -8.02 -2.40
C ILE A 8 -8.66 -8.53 -2.37
N ASP A 9 -8.83 -9.77 -1.91
CA ASP A 9 -10.13 -10.36 -1.67
C ASP A 9 -10.61 -10.01 -0.25
N LEU A 10 -11.64 -9.17 -0.15
CA LEU A 10 -12.18 -8.73 1.12
C LEU A 10 -12.99 -9.82 1.83
N HIS A 11 -13.51 -10.83 1.09
CA HIS A 11 -14.21 -11.97 1.69
C HIS A 11 -13.23 -12.91 2.43
N ARG A 12 -11.99 -13.00 1.93
CA ARG A 12 -10.94 -13.81 2.57
C ARG A 12 -10.19 -13.06 3.67
N CYS A 13 -10.23 -11.72 3.67
CA CYS A 13 -9.48 -10.91 4.63
C CYS A 13 -10.07 -11.03 6.04
N ILE A 14 -9.31 -11.57 6.99
CA ILE A 14 -9.70 -11.77 8.39
C ILE A 14 -9.27 -10.62 9.33
N GLY A 15 -8.71 -9.53 8.81
CA GLY A 15 -8.31 -8.37 9.60
C GLY A 15 -7.13 -8.57 10.55
N CYS A 16 -6.31 -9.60 10.35
CA CYS A 16 -5.26 -10.01 11.30
C CYS A 16 -4.06 -9.05 11.43
N ASN A 17 -3.97 -8.00 10.60
CA ASN A 17 -2.87 -7.03 10.54
C ASN A 17 -1.47 -7.60 10.21
N THR A 18 -1.32 -8.88 9.90
CA THR A 18 -0.02 -9.48 9.53
C THR A 18 0.63 -8.73 8.38
N CYS A 19 -0.14 -8.33 7.35
CA CYS A 19 0.37 -7.55 6.22
C CYS A 19 0.88 -6.15 6.61
N ALA A 20 0.32 -5.53 7.64
CA ALA A 20 0.76 -4.23 8.15
C ALA A 20 2.09 -4.37 8.92
N LEU A 21 2.18 -5.37 9.79
CA LEU A 21 3.38 -5.65 10.57
C LEU A 21 4.53 -6.11 9.67
N ALA A 22 4.27 -7.02 8.74
CA ALA A 22 5.28 -7.50 7.80
C ALA A 22 5.81 -6.39 6.90
N CYS A 23 4.94 -5.47 6.43
CA CYS A 23 5.35 -4.27 5.71
C CYS A 23 6.27 -3.39 6.56
N LYS A 24 5.90 -3.17 7.83
CA LYS A 24 6.68 -2.38 8.78
C LYS A 24 8.07 -2.97 9.00
N MET A 25 8.14 -4.27 9.21
CA MET A 25 9.41 -4.98 9.40
C MET A 25 10.26 -4.97 8.12
N GLN A 26 9.72 -5.40 7.00
CA GLN A 26 10.44 -5.50 5.73
C GLN A 26 11.05 -4.17 5.29
N ASN A 27 10.32 -3.08 5.48
CA ASN A 27 10.69 -1.76 4.97
C ASN A 27 11.29 -0.83 6.03
N ASN A 28 11.69 -1.34 7.18
CA ASN A 28 12.25 -0.55 8.27
C ASN A 28 11.41 0.69 8.61
N VAL A 29 10.08 0.58 8.58
CA VAL A 29 9.19 1.71 8.85
C VAL A 29 9.31 2.12 10.32
N PRO A 30 9.54 3.40 10.64
CA PRO A 30 9.72 3.86 12.02
C PRO A 30 8.53 3.60 12.94
N ASP A 31 8.76 3.67 14.25
CA ASP A 31 7.72 3.55 15.24
C ASP A 31 6.64 4.63 15.07
N GLY A 32 5.41 4.30 15.41
CA GLY A 32 4.25 5.18 15.22
C GLY A 32 3.72 5.30 13.79
N MET A 33 4.37 4.70 12.79
CA MET A 33 3.94 4.77 11.39
C MET A 33 3.62 3.40 10.80
N LEU A 34 2.65 3.38 9.89
CA LEU A 34 2.28 2.22 9.07
C LEU A 34 2.07 2.67 7.63
N TRP A 35 2.70 1.99 6.67
CA TRP A 35 2.45 2.20 5.24
C TRP A 35 1.28 1.38 4.72
N ASN A 36 0.97 0.28 5.38
CA ASN A 36 -0.17 -0.59 5.13
C ASN A 36 -1.01 -0.65 6.40
N ARG A 37 -2.29 -0.41 6.29
CA ARG A 37 -3.25 -0.39 7.40
C ARG A 37 -4.41 -1.29 7.06
N VAL A 38 -5.02 -1.90 8.06
CA VAL A 38 -6.28 -2.62 7.90
C VAL A 38 -7.35 -1.82 8.61
N LEU A 39 -8.30 -1.31 7.85
CA LEU A 39 -9.44 -0.53 8.31
C LEU A 39 -10.67 -1.43 8.37
N THR A 40 -11.74 -0.96 9.01
CA THR A 40 -13.08 -1.54 8.91
C THR A 40 -13.94 -0.67 8.01
N GLU A 41 -14.64 -1.28 7.06
CA GLU A 41 -15.47 -0.56 6.10
C GLU A 41 -16.87 -0.34 6.69
N GLY A 42 -17.45 0.85 6.46
CA GLY A 42 -18.83 1.15 6.79
C GLY A 42 -19.16 1.40 8.28
N CYS A 43 -18.24 1.20 9.21
CA CYS A 43 -18.50 1.35 10.64
C CYS A 43 -18.32 2.79 11.14
N GLU A 44 -19.12 3.21 12.11
CA GLU A 44 -18.96 4.49 12.79
C GLU A 44 -17.70 4.55 13.65
N ARG A 45 -17.22 3.40 14.13
CA ARG A 45 -16.01 3.28 14.94
C ARG A 45 -15.09 2.23 14.36
N PHE A 46 -13.78 2.47 14.50
CA PHE A 46 -12.77 1.50 14.10
C PHE A 46 -13.03 0.15 14.80
N ASP A 47 -12.97 -0.94 14.00
CA ASP A 47 -13.13 -2.33 14.45
C ASP A 47 -14.49 -2.65 15.10
N SER A 48 -15.54 -1.89 14.78
CA SER A 48 -16.92 -2.20 15.18
C SER A 48 -17.65 -3.00 14.09
N ALA A 49 -18.68 -3.75 14.49
CA ALA A 49 -19.56 -4.43 13.56
C ALA A 49 -20.69 -3.50 13.08
N GLU A 50 -21.18 -3.74 11.87
CA GLU A 50 -22.42 -3.15 11.35
C GLU A 50 -23.62 -4.07 11.57
N GLY A 51 -24.83 -3.48 11.55
CA GLY A 51 -26.08 -4.21 11.66
C GLY A 51 -26.60 -4.30 13.08
N THR A 52 -27.63 -5.14 13.27
CA THR A 52 -28.29 -5.36 14.54
C THR A 52 -28.30 -6.86 14.84
N TYR A 53 -28.00 -7.22 16.08
CA TYR A 53 -28.04 -8.62 16.50
C TYR A 53 -29.39 -9.28 16.14
N PRO A 54 -29.40 -10.50 15.56
CA PRO A 54 -28.27 -11.37 15.30
C PRO A 54 -27.56 -11.15 13.95
N ASN A 55 -28.00 -10.21 13.12
CA ASN A 55 -27.48 -9.95 11.78
C ASN A 55 -26.35 -8.91 11.83
N LEU A 56 -25.18 -9.33 12.30
CA LEU A 56 -23.99 -8.51 12.36
C LEU A 56 -23.03 -8.89 11.25
N SER A 57 -22.38 -7.88 10.65
CA SER A 57 -21.33 -8.05 9.66
C SER A 57 -20.14 -7.14 9.96
N ARG A 58 -18.97 -7.50 9.42
CA ARG A 58 -17.78 -6.67 9.46
C ARG A 58 -16.88 -6.98 8.28
N THR A 59 -16.57 -5.96 7.49
CA THR A 59 -15.67 -6.06 6.35
C THR A 59 -14.38 -5.33 6.66
N TYR A 60 -13.25 -6.01 6.49
CA TYR A 60 -11.93 -5.42 6.63
C TYR A 60 -11.44 -4.86 5.31
N LEU A 61 -10.86 -3.65 5.34
CA LEU A 61 -10.32 -2.97 4.18
C LEU A 61 -8.82 -2.73 4.37
N PRO A 62 -7.96 -3.61 3.85
CA PRO A 62 -6.53 -3.37 3.82
C PRO A 62 -6.20 -2.24 2.85
N LEU A 63 -5.54 -1.18 3.33
CA LEU A 63 -5.27 0.04 2.58
C LEU A 63 -3.80 0.43 2.67
N ALA A 64 -3.17 0.58 1.51
CA ALA A 64 -1.81 1.08 1.33
C ALA A 64 -1.76 2.07 0.16
N CYS A 65 -0.57 2.46 -0.29
CA CYS A 65 -0.43 3.21 -1.53
C CYS A 65 -1.01 2.39 -2.69
N GLN A 66 -1.83 3.05 -3.51
CA GLN A 66 -2.53 2.42 -4.63
C GLN A 66 -1.71 2.39 -5.92
N HIS A 67 -0.48 2.91 -5.92
CA HIS A 67 0.41 2.99 -7.08
C HIS A 67 -0.31 3.39 -8.37
N CYS A 68 -1.09 4.46 -8.28
CA CYS A 68 -2.00 4.93 -9.31
C CYS A 68 -1.33 5.12 -10.67
N GLU A 69 -2.04 4.82 -11.75
CA GLU A 69 -1.58 5.13 -13.12
C GLU A 69 -1.57 6.65 -13.37
N ASN A 70 -2.53 7.36 -12.76
CA ASN A 70 -2.66 8.81 -12.82
C ASN A 70 -2.52 9.40 -11.39
N PRO A 71 -1.30 9.46 -10.82
CA PRO A 71 -1.08 9.81 -9.42
C PRO A 71 -1.21 11.32 -9.17
N ALA A 72 -2.26 11.74 -8.45
CA ALA A 72 -2.41 13.13 -8.04
C ALA A 72 -1.20 13.65 -7.26
N CYS A 73 -0.59 12.78 -6.46
CA CYS A 73 0.57 13.10 -5.64
C CYS A 73 1.86 13.40 -6.43
N GLU A 74 2.00 12.90 -7.64
CA GLU A 74 3.10 13.24 -8.54
C GLU A 74 2.88 14.63 -9.14
N ARG A 75 1.66 14.91 -9.61
CA ARG A 75 1.31 16.19 -10.25
C ARG A 75 1.49 17.40 -9.34
N VAL A 76 1.31 17.23 -8.04
CA VAL A 76 1.44 18.32 -7.06
C VAL A 76 2.84 18.42 -6.45
N CYS A 77 3.78 17.59 -6.85
CA CYS A 77 5.12 17.60 -6.28
C CYS A 77 5.98 18.71 -6.93
N PRO A 78 6.33 19.79 -6.21
CA PRO A 78 7.02 20.93 -6.81
C PRO A 78 8.46 20.64 -7.21
N THR A 79 9.08 19.64 -6.59
CA THR A 79 10.47 19.24 -6.84
C THR A 79 10.62 18.03 -7.75
N GLY A 80 9.49 17.41 -8.17
CA GLY A 80 9.52 16.14 -8.89
C GLY A 80 10.05 14.95 -8.06
N ALA A 81 10.10 15.08 -6.73
CA ALA A 81 10.53 14.00 -5.84
C ALA A 81 9.60 12.79 -5.92
N THR A 82 8.30 12.99 -6.14
CA THR A 82 7.37 11.88 -6.41
C THR A 82 7.33 11.65 -7.91
N TYR A 83 7.61 10.43 -8.32
CA TYR A 83 7.67 10.03 -9.72
C TYR A 83 7.12 8.62 -9.93
N LYS A 84 6.89 8.24 -11.17
CA LYS A 84 6.52 6.88 -11.57
C LYS A 84 7.71 6.22 -12.25
N ASP A 85 8.07 5.00 -11.82
CA ASP A 85 9.16 4.24 -12.39
C ASP A 85 8.72 3.42 -13.63
N ASP A 86 9.64 2.69 -14.23
CA ASP A 86 9.45 1.85 -15.42
C ASP A 86 8.54 0.63 -15.20
N LYS A 87 8.38 0.20 -13.95
CA LYS A 87 7.42 -0.85 -13.53
C LYS A 87 6.07 -0.27 -13.10
N GLY A 88 5.87 1.03 -13.32
CA GLY A 88 4.65 1.75 -12.99
C GLY A 88 4.44 1.97 -11.50
N ARG A 89 5.43 1.74 -10.63
CA ARG A 89 5.34 2.07 -9.21
C ARG A 89 5.45 3.58 -9.03
N VAL A 90 4.66 4.13 -8.12
CA VAL A 90 4.86 5.51 -7.68
C VAL A 90 5.92 5.51 -6.58
N GLU A 91 7.01 6.25 -6.77
CA GLU A 91 8.16 6.27 -5.88
C GLU A 91 8.44 7.67 -5.33
N ILE A 92 9.36 7.78 -4.37
CA ILE A 92 9.82 9.05 -3.81
C ILE A 92 11.35 9.06 -3.84
N ASP A 93 11.89 10.07 -4.47
CA ASP A 93 13.31 10.44 -4.36
C ASP A 93 13.48 11.26 -3.07
N TYR A 94 14.09 10.67 -2.06
CA TYR A 94 14.21 11.27 -0.74
C TYR A 94 15.18 12.46 -0.73
N ASP A 95 16.16 12.52 -1.65
CA ASP A 95 17.12 13.61 -1.76
C ASP A 95 16.47 14.88 -2.35
N LYS A 96 15.44 14.70 -3.19
CA LYS A 96 14.64 15.79 -3.75
C LYS A 96 13.46 16.19 -2.89
N CYS A 97 13.09 15.38 -1.91
CA CYS A 97 11.90 15.63 -1.09
C CYS A 97 12.14 16.77 -0.09
N ILE A 98 11.46 17.88 -0.26
CA ILE A 98 11.52 19.05 0.65
C ILE A 98 10.48 18.99 1.78
N GLY A 99 9.71 17.92 1.91
CA GLY A 99 8.73 17.74 2.98
C GLY A 99 7.53 18.70 2.96
N CYS A 100 7.19 19.28 1.82
CA CYS A 100 6.10 20.25 1.72
C CYS A 100 4.69 19.67 1.96
N ARG A 101 4.54 18.34 2.00
CA ARG A 101 3.30 17.59 2.29
C ARG A 101 2.15 17.77 1.29
N MET A 102 2.33 18.50 0.19
CA MET A 102 1.28 18.67 -0.83
C MET A 102 0.79 17.32 -1.36
N CYS A 103 1.69 16.35 -1.54
CA CYS A 103 1.36 15.00 -1.98
C CYS A 103 0.55 14.19 -0.94
N MET A 104 0.66 14.53 0.34
CA MET A 104 -0.17 13.95 1.41
C MET A 104 -1.60 14.48 1.32
N ALA A 105 -1.76 15.80 1.15
CA ALA A 105 -3.06 16.43 0.99
C ALA A 105 -3.78 16.00 -0.31
N ALA A 106 -3.02 15.75 -1.38
CA ALA A 106 -3.58 15.35 -2.67
C ALA A 106 -3.93 13.86 -2.77
N CYS A 107 -3.51 13.03 -1.82
CA CYS A 107 -3.75 11.58 -1.88
C CYS A 107 -5.16 11.23 -1.39
N PRO A 108 -6.09 10.76 -2.25
CA PRO A 108 -7.45 10.45 -1.82
C PRO A 108 -7.54 9.23 -0.90
N TYR A 109 -6.48 8.44 -0.82
CA TYR A 109 -6.40 7.23 0.03
C TYR A 109 -5.72 7.47 1.38
N ASN A 110 -5.26 8.69 1.64
CA ASN A 110 -4.46 9.01 2.83
C ASN A 110 -3.31 7.99 3.05
N ALA A 111 -2.65 7.59 1.96
CA ALA A 111 -1.64 6.51 1.96
C ALA A 111 -0.19 7.04 2.08
N ARG A 112 -0.03 8.29 2.48
CA ARG A 112 1.27 8.92 2.69
C ARG A 112 1.45 9.31 4.14
N THR A 113 2.63 9.02 4.68
CA THR A 113 3.06 9.38 6.03
C THR A 113 4.20 10.37 5.95
N PHE A 114 4.35 11.20 6.98
CA PHE A 114 5.41 12.21 7.07
C PHE A 114 6.26 11.99 8.31
N ASN A 115 7.57 12.05 8.16
CA ASN A 115 8.52 11.95 9.26
C ASN A 115 8.63 13.27 10.03
N TRP A 116 7.76 13.44 11.02
CA TRP A 116 7.74 14.64 11.87
C TRP A 116 8.96 14.74 12.78
N ASN A 117 9.46 13.60 13.22
CA ASN A 117 10.61 13.46 14.10
C ASN A 117 11.67 12.58 13.44
N ASP A 118 12.84 12.51 14.05
CA ASP A 118 13.85 11.55 13.63
C ASP A 118 13.30 10.13 13.77
N PRO A 119 13.53 9.27 12.79
CA PRO A 119 13.01 7.90 12.83
C PRO A 119 13.57 7.14 14.03
N VAL A 120 12.69 6.62 14.87
CA VAL A 120 13.06 5.82 16.03
C VAL A 120 12.50 4.42 15.85
N ARG A 121 13.26 3.43 16.30
CA ARG A 121 12.83 2.03 16.40
C ARG A 121 12.99 1.57 17.85
N ALA A 122 11.94 0.99 18.42
CA ALA A 122 11.92 0.55 19.83
C ALA A 122 13.08 -0.38 20.21
N THR A 123 13.56 -1.18 19.24
CA THR A 123 14.67 -2.11 19.43
C THR A 123 16.06 -1.46 19.28
N GLY A 124 16.14 -0.22 18.82
CA GLY A 124 17.38 0.45 18.45
C GLY A 124 18.15 -0.21 17.30
N ALA A 125 17.56 -1.22 16.64
CA ALA A 125 18.16 -1.98 15.57
C ALA A 125 17.30 -1.97 14.30
N SER A 126 17.95 -1.98 13.14
CA SER A 126 17.31 -2.24 11.85
C SER A 126 17.15 -3.75 11.68
N TYR A 127 15.93 -4.22 11.45
CA TYR A 127 15.62 -5.65 11.26
C TYR A 127 14.96 -5.95 9.91
N GLY A 128 14.81 -4.95 9.07
CA GLY A 128 14.27 -5.10 7.73
C GLY A 128 15.34 -5.43 6.69
N ASP A 129 14.94 -5.31 5.44
CA ASP A 129 15.85 -5.51 4.32
C ASP A 129 16.93 -4.42 4.33
N ALA A 130 18.21 -4.85 4.31
CA ALA A 130 19.36 -3.94 4.38
C ALA A 130 19.44 -2.99 3.16
N ARG A 131 18.77 -3.32 2.06
CA ARG A 131 18.72 -2.49 0.84
C ARG A 131 17.68 -1.37 0.94
N VAL A 132 16.77 -1.45 1.89
CA VAL A 132 15.77 -0.40 2.11
C VAL A 132 16.45 0.80 2.75
N PRO A 133 16.47 1.98 2.10
CA PRO A 133 17.16 3.15 2.62
C PRO A 133 16.52 3.64 3.91
N GLU A 134 17.35 4.14 4.82
CA GLU A 134 16.85 4.89 5.97
C GLU A 134 16.28 6.23 5.51
N ARG A 135 15.15 6.63 6.12
CA ARG A 135 14.48 7.89 5.78
C ARG A 135 14.75 8.90 6.88
N ALA A 136 15.10 10.09 6.46
CA ALA A 136 15.38 11.19 7.37
C ALA A 136 14.09 11.83 7.90
N ARG A 137 14.21 12.62 8.96
CA ARG A 137 13.18 13.57 9.37
C ARG A 137 12.88 14.54 8.23
N GLY A 138 11.61 14.93 8.09
CA GLY A 138 11.18 15.96 7.14
C GLY A 138 10.86 15.44 5.74
N VAL A 139 10.91 14.13 5.49
CA VAL A 139 10.52 13.53 4.21
C VAL A 139 9.19 12.80 4.29
N MET A 140 8.57 12.60 3.12
CA MET A 140 7.35 11.81 2.97
C MET A 140 7.69 10.34 2.76
N GLU A 141 6.87 9.46 3.31
CA GLU A 141 6.97 8.02 3.11
C GLU A 141 5.65 7.40 2.62
N LYS A 142 5.72 6.25 2.01
CA LYS A 142 4.58 5.42 1.58
C LYS A 142 5.05 4.02 1.21
N CYS A 143 4.12 3.11 0.96
CA CYS A 143 4.40 1.80 0.37
C CYS A 143 5.19 1.96 -0.94
N THR A 144 6.30 1.23 -1.09
CA THR A 144 7.16 1.14 -2.29
C THR A 144 6.84 -0.07 -3.15
N LEU A 145 5.77 -0.81 -2.85
CA LEU A 145 5.49 -2.14 -3.42
C LEU A 145 6.64 -3.14 -3.17
N CYS A 146 7.37 -2.97 -2.06
CA CYS A 146 8.59 -3.72 -1.72
C CYS A 146 9.58 -3.74 -2.90
N LYS A 147 9.98 -2.56 -3.38
CA LYS A 147 10.78 -2.35 -4.58
C LYS A 147 11.98 -3.30 -4.64
N GLU A 148 12.72 -3.44 -3.55
CA GLU A 148 13.91 -4.26 -3.46
C GLU A 148 13.63 -5.74 -3.73
N ARG A 149 12.46 -6.23 -3.32
CA ARG A 149 12.00 -7.60 -3.56
C ARG A 149 11.44 -7.76 -4.97
N THR A 150 10.56 -6.85 -5.38
CA THR A 150 9.90 -6.94 -6.69
C THR A 150 10.86 -6.68 -7.86
N ASP A 151 12.00 -6.05 -7.62
CA ASP A 151 13.08 -5.92 -8.62
C ASP A 151 13.82 -7.24 -8.84
N GLU A 152 13.86 -8.12 -7.85
CA GLU A 152 14.41 -9.48 -7.94
C GLU A 152 13.39 -10.52 -8.43
N GLY A 153 12.15 -10.12 -8.70
CA GLY A 153 11.07 -11.01 -9.12
C GLY A 153 10.31 -11.67 -7.95
N ASP A 154 10.60 -11.26 -6.72
CA ASP A 154 9.88 -11.71 -5.53
C ASP A 154 8.55 -10.96 -5.34
N GLU A 155 7.62 -11.57 -4.61
CA GLU A 155 6.38 -10.92 -4.21
C GLU A 155 6.59 -9.90 -3.09
N PRO A 156 5.74 -8.84 -3.01
CA PRO A 156 5.70 -7.95 -1.84
C PRO A 156 5.46 -8.73 -0.55
N MET A 157 6.12 -8.34 0.53
CA MET A 157 6.02 -9.07 1.80
C MET A 157 4.58 -9.17 2.33
N CYS A 158 3.76 -8.16 2.11
CA CYS A 158 2.35 -8.17 2.53
C CYS A 158 1.48 -9.17 1.75
N VAL A 159 1.91 -9.63 0.58
CA VAL A 159 1.28 -10.72 -0.17
C VAL A 159 1.77 -12.05 0.41
N ARG A 160 3.09 -12.25 0.41
CA ARG A 160 3.73 -13.49 0.87
C ARG A 160 3.36 -13.92 2.29
N CYS A 161 3.13 -12.98 3.19
CA CYS A 161 2.82 -13.27 4.60
C CYS A 161 1.33 -13.38 4.91
N CYS A 162 0.44 -13.26 3.92
CA CYS A 162 -1.00 -13.26 4.17
C CYS A 162 -1.49 -14.68 4.56
N PRO A 163 -1.92 -14.93 5.81
CA PRO A 163 -2.30 -16.27 6.24
C PRO A 163 -3.65 -16.75 5.68
N ALA A 164 -4.42 -15.81 5.08
CA ALA A 164 -5.72 -16.10 4.49
C ALA A 164 -5.66 -16.11 2.95
N ASP A 165 -4.47 -15.99 2.34
CA ASP A 165 -4.27 -15.85 0.89
C ASP A 165 -5.24 -14.84 0.25
N ALA A 166 -5.51 -13.75 0.98
CA ALA A 166 -6.43 -12.70 0.55
C ALA A 166 -5.76 -11.69 -0.40
N ARG A 167 -4.47 -11.86 -0.72
CA ARG A 167 -3.71 -10.92 -1.55
C ARG A 167 -3.00 -11.67 -2.66
N ILE A 168 -3.11 -11.13 -3.87
CA ILE A 168 -2.48 -11.64 -5.08
C ILE A 168 -1.64 -10.51 -5.67
N PHE A 169 -0.45 -10.82 -6.14
CA PHE A 169 0.44 -9.88 -6.80
C PHE A 169 0.69 -10.31 -8.25
N GLY A 170 0.83 -9.35 -9.15
CA GLY A 170 1.15 -9.67 -10.53
C GLY A 170 1.35 -8.46 -11.43
N ASP A 171 1.61 -8.76 -12.70
CA ASP A 171 1.74 -7.80 -13.78
C ASP A 171 0.43 -7.74 -14.59
N LEU A 172 -0.15 -6.57 -14.70
CA LEU A 172 -1.39 -6.36 -15.49
C LEU A 172 -1.17 -6.47 -17.00
N ASP A 173 0.06 -6.35 -17.46
CA ASP A 173 0.40 -6.50 -18.89
C ASP A 173 0.64 -7.98 -19.28
N ASP A 174 0.65 -8.91 -18.30
CA ASP A 174 0.73 -10.36 -18.53
C ASP A 174 -0.68 -10.99 -18.44
N PRO A 175 -1.27 -11.40 -19.58
CA PRO A 175 -2.61 -11.98 -19.60
C PRO A 175 -2.69 -13.36 -18.90
N ASP A 176 -1.56 -14.03 -18.74
CA ASP A 176 -1.49 -15.34 -18.07
C ASP A 176 -1.30 -15.22 -16.55
N CYS A 177 -1.06 -14.03 -16.05
CA CYS A 177 -0.91 -13.74 -14.63
C CYS A 177 -2.17 -14.09 -13.84
N GLU A 178 -2.01 -14.75 -12.69
CA GLU A 178 -3.11 -15.12 -11.78
C GLU A 178 -3.96 -13.91 -11.38
N LEU A 179 -3.32 -12.77 -11.09
CA LEU A 179 -4.02 -11.53 -10.75
C LEU A 179 -5.01 -11.08 -11.85
N VAL A 180 -4.59 -11.14 -13.11
CA VAL A 180 -5.43 -10.73 -14.24
C VAL A 180 -6.62 -11.67 -14.39
N LYS A 181 -6.39 -12.97 -14.24
CA LYS A 181 -7.47 -13.99 -14.27
C LYS A 181 -8.46 -13.79 -13.12
N GLU A 182 -7.95 -13.50 -11.91
CA GLU A 182 -8.80 -13.23 -10.74
C GLU A 182 -9.62 -11.96 -10.90
N ILE A 183 -9.02 -10.86 -11.39
CA ILE A 183 -9.76 -9.61 -11.68
C ILE A 183 -10.91 -9.86 -12.67
N ALA A 184 -10.65 -10.64 -13.72
CA ALA A 184 -11.67 -10.97 -14.72
C ALA A 184 -12.79 -11.86 -14.17
N ALA A 185 -12.44 -12.85 -13.34
CA ALA A 185 -13.39 -13.80 -12.77
C ALA A 185 -14.28 -13.19 -11.69
N THR A 186 -13.73 -12.28 -10.87
CA THR A 186 -14.43 -11.71 -9.70
C THR A 186 -14.97 -10.30 -9.93
N HIS A 187 -14.68 -9.70 -11.09
CA HIS A 187 -14.97 -8.28 -11.38
C HIS A 187 -14.36 -7.32 -10.35
N ALA A 188 -13.19 -7.66 -9.81
CA ALA A 188 -12.49 -6.84 -8.84
C ALA A 188 -12.26 -5.43 -9.38
N ALA A 189 -12.49 -4.42 -8.53
CA ALA A 189 -12.44 -3.02 -8.94
C ALA A 189 -11.62 -2.16 -7.97
N PRO A 190 -11.03 -1.05 -8.43
CA PRO A 190 -10.40 -0.05 -7.57
C PRO A 190 -11.40 0.66 -6.65
N ILE A 191 -10.96 1.10 -5.46
CA ILE A 191 -11.83 1.80 -4.48
C ILE A 191 -12.38 3.13 -5.04
N ALA A 192 -11.54 3.92 -5.73
CA ALA A 192 -11.90 5.28 -6.18
C ALA A 192 -12.28 5.35 -7.66
N GLY A 193 -12.66 4.24 -8.27
CA GLY A 193 -13.00 4.19 -9.68
C GLY A 193 -11.92 4.75 -10.60
N ASP A 194 -12.31 5.45 -11.67
CA ASP A 194 -11.39 5.88 -12.74
C ASP A 194 -10.56 7.14 -12.44
N LEU A 195 -10.82 7.83 -11.34
CA LEU A 195 -10.20 9.14 -11.06
C LEU A 195 -8.67 9.11 -11.03
N THR A 196 -8.12 8.14 -10.34
CA THR A 196 -6.67 7.97 -10.18
C THR A 196 -6.11 6.77 -10.92
N LYS A 197 -6.98 5.91 -11.46
CA LYS A 197 -6.63 4.63 -12.06
C LYS A 197 -5.70 3.83 -11.13
N SER A 198 -6.23 3.49 -9.96
CA SER A 198 -5.54 2.68 -8.95
C SER A 198 -5.13 1.32 -9.52
N LYS A 199 -3.96 0.82 -9.11
CA LYS A 199 -3.49 -0.53 -9.43
C LYS A 199 -3.64 -1.51 -8.24
N VAL A 200 -4.52 -1.18 -7.30
CA VAL A 200 -4.98 -2.12 -6.28
C VAL A 200 -6.44 -2.39 -6.51
N TYR A 201 -6.77 -3.66 -6.73
CA TYR A 201 -8.10 -4.16 -7.07
C TYR A 201 -8.69 -4.89 -5.88
N TYR A 202 -9.96 -4.67 -5.60
CA TYR A 202 -10.67 -5.27 -4.46
C TYR A 202 -11.82 -6.13 -4.97
N VAL A 203 -11.84 -7.39 -4.53
CA VAL A 203 -13.00 -8.28 -4.64
C VAL A 203 -13.94 -7.98 -3.48
N ARG A 204 -15.21 -7.69 -3.80
CA ARG A 204 -16.25 -7.28 -2.85
C ARG A 204 -17.48 -8.18 -2.95
#